data_31942172156f2442af6b63f4dc282d54
#
_entry.id   31942172156f2442af6b63f4dc282d54
#
_cell.length_a   1.000
_cell.length_b   1.000
_cell.length_c   1.000
_cell.angle_alpha   90.00
_cell.angle_beta   90.00
_cell.angle_gamma   90.00
#
_symmetry.space_group_name_H-M   'P 1'
#
loop_
_entity.id
_entity.type
_entity.pdbx_description
1 polymer ?
#
loop_
_entity_poly.entity_id
_entity_poly.type
_entity_poly.pdbx_seq_one_letter_code
_entity_poly.pdbx_strand_id
1 'polypeptide(L)'
;MLELLKKIGYTLYRIWFYILVALPILVFFPFLLLTTFSEKWYPAFFWLARNLWAKPILYGMGCPPKIVYEEKMERGKSYMLVANHTSMLDIMLMLYISKNPFVFVGKKELVKIPLFGFFYKRVCIMVDREDTKSRTAVYRRAQRRLNQGLSICIFPEGGVPDDESVVLDHFKDGAFKMAIAHDIPVVPMTFIDNKKRFSFTFFSGSPGPLRAKVHSFFDTTDLDGEGTAELREKVRAVILAELLAEQ
;
A
#
# COMPACT_ATOMS: atom_id res chain seq x y z
N MET A 1 35.24 13.14 7.09
CA MET A 1 34.30 14.16 7.61
C MET A 1 33.01 14.22 6.80
N LEU A 2 33.02 14.41 5.49
CA LEU A 2 31.82 14.51 4.66
C LEU A 2 30.93 13.24 4.71
N GLU A 3 31.52 12.05 4.64
CA GLU A 3 30.77 10.78 4.72
C GLU A 3 30.12 10.56 6.09
N LEU A 4 30.76 11.01 7.19
CA LEU A 4 30.18 10.95 8.52
C LEU A 4 28.96 11.89 8.61
N LEU A 5 29.05 13.11 8.08
CA LEU A 5 27.95 14.06 8.05
C LEU A 5 26.76 13.55 7.24
N LYS A 6 27.00 12.89 6.08
CA LYS A 6 25.95 12.24 5.30
C LYS A 6 25.24 11.13 6.10
N LYS A 7 26.01 10.24 6.76
CA LYS A 7 25.44 9.17 7.59
C LYS A 7 24.59 9.72 8.76
N ILE A 8 25.04 10.79 9.39
CA ILE A 8 24.27 11.50 10.43
C ILE A 8 22.98 12.04 9.82
N GLY A 9 23.03 12.70 8.66
CA GLY A 9 21.85 13.22 7.97
C GLY A 9 20.83 12.14 7.64
N TYR A 10 21.25 11.00 7.11
CA TYR A 10 20.35 9.85 6.84
C TYR A 10 19.74 9.29 8.13
N THR A 11 20.54 9.19 9.20
CA THR A 11 20.04 8.71 10.49
C THR A 11 18.97 9.66 11.06
N LEU A 12 19.22 10.98 11.04
CA LEU A 12 18.24 11.97 11.48
C LEU A 12 16.96 11.95 10.64
N TYR A 13 17.09 11.77 9.31
CA TYR A 13 15.94 11.65 8.39
C TYR A 13 15.08 10.42 8.71
N ARG A 14 15.71 9.28 9.07
CA ARG A 14 14.98 8.08 9.53
C ARG A 14 14.33 8.24 10.88
N ILE A 15 15.01 8.84 11.85
CA ILE A 15 14.44 9.14 13.17
C ILE A 15 13.21 10.05 12.99
N TRP A 16 13.35 11.08 12.16
CA TRP A 16 12.24 11.99 11.83
C TRP A 16 11.04 11.26 11.24
N PHE A 17 11.26 10.32 10.30
CA PHE A 17 10.19 9.47 9.77
C PHE A 17 9.45 8.72 10.90
N TYR A 18 10.18 8.06 11.80
CA TYR A 18 9.55 7.32 12.89
C TYR A 18 8.79 8.22 13.88
N ILE A 19 9.27 9.44 14.11
CA ILE A 19 8.54 10.45 14.89
C ILE A 19 7.22 10.80 14.18
N LEU A 20 7.26 11.08 12.88
CA LEU A 20 6.06 11.38 12.10
C LEU A 20 5.08 10.20 12.03
N VAL A 21 5.56 8.96 12.08
CA VAL A 21 4.70 7.77 12.14
C VAL A 21 4.07 7.60 13.51
N ALA A 22 4.83 7.76 14.57
CA ALA A 22 4.37 7.48 15.94
C ALA A 22 3.52 8.60 16.53
N LEU A 23 3.92 9.86 16.35
CA LEU A 23 3.30 11.02 16.99
C LEU A 23 1.81 11.17 16.67
N PRO A 24 1.34 11.10 15.41
CA PRO A 24 -0.09 11.19 15.13
C PRO A 24 -0.89 10.02 15.71
N ILE A 25 -0.31 8.80 15.76
CA ILE A 25 -0.97 7.65 16.40
C ILE A 25 -1.19 7.92 17.89
N LEU A 26 -0.19 8.49 18.57
CA LEU A 26 -0.30 8.84 20.00
C LEU A 26 -1.30 9.97 20.24
N VAL A 27 -1.20 11.04 19.47
CA VAL A 27 -2.08 12.23 19.62
C VAL A 27 -3.54 11.87 19.33
N PHE A 28 -3.79 11.11 18.27
CA PHE A 28 -5.15 10.72 17.86
C PHE A 28 -5.60 9.35 18.38
N PHE A 29 -4.86 8.77 19.33
CA PHE A 29 -5.12 7.42 19.86
C PHE A 29 -6.57 7.21 20.30
N PRO A 30 -7.23 8.10 21.09
CA PRO A 30 -8.62 7.91 21.49
C PRO A 30 -9.58 7.84 20.31
N PHE A 31 -9.40 8.71 19.30
CA PHE A 31 -10.24 8.73 18.10
C PHE A 31 -10.01 7.51 17.21
N LEU A 32 -8.74 7.11 17.03
CA LEU A 32 -8.39 5.88 16.32
C LEU A 32 -9.00 4.67 17.02
N LEU A 33 -8.93 4.61 18.35
CA LEU A 33 -9.50 3.52 19.13
C LEU A 33 -11.02 3.46 18.94
N LEU A 34 -11.73 4.58 19.12
CA LEU A 34 -13.18 4.66 18.94
C LEU A 34 -13.61 4.15 17.56
N THR A 35 -12.90 4.54 16.51
CA THR A 35 -13.22 4.13 15.13
C THR A 35 -12.92 2.65 14.83
N THR A 36 -12.25 1.91 15.73
CA THR A 36 -11.97 0.48 15.59
C THR A 36 -12.92 -0.42 16.38
N PHE A 37 -13.87 0.10 17.16
CA PHE A 37 -14.82 -0.70 17.91
C PHE A 37 -15.88 -1.36 17.01
N SER A 38 -16.21 -0.74 15.86
CA SER A 38 -17.17 -1.28 14.91
C SER A 38 -16.69 -1.10 13.49
N GLU A 39 -16.89 -2.12 12.66
CA GLU A 39 -16.56 -2.06 11.23
C GLU A 39 -17.37 -0.97 10.48
N LYS A 40 -18.52 -0.58 10.98
CA LYS A 40 -19.31 0.53 10.42
C LYS A 40 -18.57 1.86 10.47
N TRP A 41 -17.62 2.01 11.39
CA TRP A 41 -16.82 3.22 11.57
C TRP A 41 -15.50 3.19 10.79
N TYR A 42 -15.28 2.11 10.03
CA TYR A 42 -14.07 1.97 9.21
C TYR A 42 -13.83 3.16 8.24
N PRO A 43 -14.86 3.74 7.57
CA PRO A 43 -14.65 4.92 6.75
C PRO A 43 -14.10 6.12 7.52
N ALA A 44 -14.50 6.30 8.79
CA ALA A 44 -13.95 7.35 9.67
C ALA A 44 -12.50 7.03 10.06
N PHE A 45 -12.18 5.77 10.40
CA PHE A 45 -10.80 5.32 10.62
C PHE A 45 -9.93 5.60 9.39
N PHE A 46 -10.42 5.24 8.21
CA PHE A 46 -9.71 5.47 6.94
C PHE A 46 -9.46 6.96 6.71
N TRP A 47 -10.45 7.82 6.99
CA TRP A 47 -10.30 9.27 6.90
C TRP A 47 -9.20 9.80 7.82
N LEU A 48 -9.15 9.34 9.08
CA LEU A 48 -8.09 9.70 10.03
C LEU A 48 -6.72 9.22 9.53
N ALA A 49 -6.62 7.95 9.13
CA ALA A 49 -5.38 7.38 8.60
C ALA A 49 -4.87 8.14 7.36
N ARG A 50 -5.78 8.51 6.44
CA ARG A 50 -5.43 9.25 5.23
C ARG A 50 -5.02 10.69 5.51
N ASN A 51 -5.80 11.42 6.33
CA ASN A 51 -5.66 12.88 6.45
C ASN A 51 -4.78 13.31 7.64
N LEU A 52 -4.81 12.56 8.75
CA LEU A 52 -4.07 12.92 9.98
C LEU A 52 -2.83 12.06 10.21
N TRP A 53 -2.62 11.01 9.41
CA TRP A 53 -1.42 10.18 9.50
C TRP A 53 -0.62 10.17 8.19
N ALA A 54 -1.18 9.68 7.09
CA ALA A 54 -0.44 9.53 5.84
C ALA A 54 -0.01 10.89 5.24
N LYS A 55 -0.92 11.87 5.14
CA LYS A 55 -0.57 13.19 4.60
C LYS A 55 0.49 13.92 5.43
N PRO A 56 0.37 14.05 6.77
CA PRO A 56 1.42 14.64 7.58
C PRO A 56 2.78 13.98 7.42
N ILE A 57 2.82 12.63 7.29
CA ILE A 57 4.08 11.92 7.04
C ILE A 57 4.66 12.33 5.68
N LEU A 58 3.88 12.26 4.60
CA LEU A 58 4.36 12.59 3.25
C LEU A 58 4.90 14.02 3.17
N TYR A 59 4.14 14.99 3.65
CA TYR A 59 4.56 16.39 3.62
C TYR A 59 5.66 16.69 4.64
N GLY A 60 5.61 16.10 5.83
CA GLY A 60 6.62 16.26 6.89
C GLY A 60 7.96 15.65 6.52
N MET A 61 7.98 14.62 5.67
CA MET A 61 9.20 14.06 5.07
C MET A 61 9.74 14.91 3.90
N GLY A 62 9.05 16.00 3.52
CA GLY A 62 9.39 16.77 2.34
C GLY A 62 9.13 16.00 1.04
N CYS A 63 8.16 15.09 1.04
CA CYS A 63 7.83 14.20 -0.08
C CYS A 63 6.42 14.47 -0.63
N PRO A 64 6.14 15.65 -1.21
CA PRO A 64 4.81 15.99 -1.73
C PRO A 64 4.43 15.08 -2.89
N PRO A 65 3.23 14.46 -2.86
CA PRO A 65 2.76 13.58 -3.92
C PRO A 65 2.43 14.35 -5.20
N LYS A 66 2.82 13.79 -6.36
CA LYS A 66 2.45 14.23 -7.71
C LYS A 66 1.86 13.04 -8.45
N ILE A 67 0.55 13.03 -8.63
CA ILE A 67 -0.18 11.88 -9.17
C ILE A 67 -0.72 12.18 -10.55
N VAL A 68 -0.40 11.31 -11.50
CA VAL A 68 -1.00 11.28 -12.84
C VAL A 68 -2.07 10.19 -12.85
N TYR A 69 -3.24 10.48 -13.41
CA TYR A 69 -4.35 9.54 -13.54
C TYR A 69 -4.68 9.35 -15.02
N GLU A 70 -4.54 8.13 -15.53
CA GLU A 70 -5.11 7.74 -16.82
C GLU A 70 -6.61 7.51 -16.67
N GLU A 71 -7.00 6.91 -15.54
CA GLU A 71 -8.39 6.65 -15.19
C GLU A 71 -8.65 6.99 -13.71
N LYS A 72 -9.87 7.42 -13.38
CA LYS A 72 -10.24 7.82 -12.03
C LYS A 72 -11.22 6.84 -11.42
N MET A 73 -10.94 6.41 -10.20
CA MET A 73 -11.85 5.57 -9.42
C MET A 73 -13.17 6.29 -9.13
N GLU A 74 -14.27 5.62 -9.42
CA GLU A 74 -15.61 6.07 -9.08
C GLU A 74 -15.85 5.98 -7.58
N ARG A 75 -16.51 6.98 -7.05
CA ARG A 75 -16.79 7.02 -5.61
C ARG A 75 -17.79 5.93 -5.21
N GLY A 76 -17.45 5.17 -4.18
CA GLY A 76 -18.31 4.09 -3.66
C GLY A 76 -18.21 2.76 -4.39
N LYS A 77 -17.44 2.67 -5.50
CA LYS A 77 -17.14 1.41 -6.18
C LYS A 77 -15.94 0.73 -5.53
N SER A 78 -15.99 -0.59 -5.43
CA SER A 78 -14.88 -1.40 -4.92
C SER A 78 -13.88 -1.76 -6.02
N TYR A 79 -12.59 -1.81 -5.66
CA TYR A 79 -11.49 -2.09 -6.57
C TYR A 79 -10.45 -2.98 -5.92
N MET A 80 -9.68 -3.70 -6.73
CA MET A 80 -8.43 -4.30 -6.33
C MET A 80 -7.28 -3.33 -6.64
N LEU A 81 -6.72 -2.70 -5.61
CA LEU A 81 -5.60 -1.76 -5.76
C LEU A 81 -4.28 -2.52 -5.70
N VAL A 82 -3.45 -2.39 -6.73
CA VAL A 82 -2.15 -3.03 -6.80
C VAL A 82 -1.07 -2.02 -7.18
N ALA A 83 0.12 -2.14 -6.57
CA ALA A 83 1.26 -1.28 -6.88
C ALA A 83 2.58 -2.04 -6.62
N ASN A 84 3.69 -1.53 -7.16
CA ASN A 84 5.04 -1.95 -6.76
C ASN A 84 5.33 -1.54 -5.31
N HIS A 85 6.22 -2.31 -4.63
CA HIS A 85 6.49 -2.13 -3.21
C HIS A 85 7.99 -2.08 -2.91
N THR A 86 8.49 -0.87 -2.68
CA THR A 86 9.93 -0.59 -2.51
C THR A 86 10.25 0.27 -1.29
N SER A 87 9.22 0.78 -0.59
CA SER A 87 9.37 1.78 0.47
C SER A 87 8.30 1.67 1.54
N MET A 88 8.59 2.12 2.75
CA MET A 88 7.56 2.33 3.76
C MET A 88 6.59 3.45 3.36
N LEU A 89 7.02 4.42 2.53
CA LEU A 89 6.15 5.49 2.03
C LEU A 89 5.04 4.98 1.08
N ASP A 90 5.15 3.76 0.56
CA ASP A 90 4.14 3.17 -0.33
C ASP A 90 2.77 3.08 0.34
N ILE A 91 2.75 2.77 1.64
CA ILE A 91 1.52 2.71 2.44
C ILE A 91 0.85 4.09 2.52
N MET A 92 1.64 5.14 2.79
CA MET A 92 1.16 6.50 2.91
C MET A 92 0.71 7.05 1.55
N LEU A 93 1.44 6.72 0.49
CA LEU A 93 1.11 7.14 -0.87
C LEU A 93 -0.17 6.46 -1.37
N MET A 94 -0.36 5.17 -1.11
CA MET A 94 -1.60 4.45 -1.41
C MET A 94 -2.80 5.08 -0.70
N LEU A 95 -2.67 5.39 0.60
CA LEU A 95 -3.71 6.10 1.37
C LEU A 95 -3.99 7.50 0.81
N TYR A 96 -2.98 8.18 0.30
CA TYR A 96 -3.13 9.50 -0.31
C TYR A 96 -3.91 9.44 -1.62
N ILE A 97 -3.57 8.49 -2.51
CA ILE A 97 -4.14 8.35 -3.86
C ILE A 97 -5.61 7.94 -3.79
N SER A 98 -5.94 6.89 -3.06
CA SER A 98 -7.32 6.40 -2.99
C SER A 98 -8.17 7.30 -2.10
N LYS A 99 -9.28 7.80 -2.67
CA LYS A 99 -10.33 8.50 -1.93
C LYS A 99 -11.39 7.52 -1.40
N ASN A 100 -11.52 6.35 -2.04
CA ASN A 100 -12.40 5.29 -1.58
C ASN A 100 -11.74 4.53 -0.42
N PRO A 101 -12.46 4.23 0.66
CA PRO A 101 -11.92 3.42 1.73
C PRO A 101 -11.51 2.03 1.21
N PHE A 102 -10.35 1.56 1.65
CA PHE A 102 -9.84 0.25 1.29
C PHE A 102 -9.12 -0.42 2.47
N VAL A 103 -8.95 -1.73 2.40
CA VAL A 103 -8.25 -2.53 3.41
C VAL A 103 -6.97 -3.12 2.82
N PHE A 104 -5.86 -2.96 3.55
CA PHE A 104 -4.61 -3.63 3.18
C PHE A 104 -4.66 -5.13 3.51
N VAL A 105 -4.11 -5.94 2.62
CA VAL A 105 -3.72 -7.32 2.92
C VAL A 105 -2.22 -7.34 3.18
N GLY A 106 -1.81 -7.76 4.36
CA GLY A 106 -0.40 -7.71 4.72
C GLY A 106 0.04 -8.81 5.68
N LYS A 107 1.34 -8.83 5.96
CA LYS A 107 2.01 -9.87 6.75
C LYS A 107 1.52 -9.89 8.21
N LYS A 108 1.26 -11.09 8.76
CA LYS A 108 0.85 -11.31 10.15
C LYS A 108 1.87 -10.78 11.16
N GLU A 109 3.15 -10.84 10.83
CA GLU A 109 4.26 -10.44 11.70
C GLU A 109 4.22 -8.96 12.08
N LEU A 110 3.62 -8.10 11.25
CA LEU A 110 3.48 -6.66 11.49
C LEU A 110 2.63 -6.34 12.74
N VAL A 111 1.85 -7.29 13.23
CA VAL A 111 1.11 -7.17 14.50
C VAL A 111 2.04 -6.97 15.69
N LYS A 112 3.31 -7.43 15.60
CA LYS A 112 4.30 -7.32 16.67
C LYS A 112 4.86 -5.90 16.86
N ILE A 113 4.64 -5.00 15.90
CA ILE A 113 5.13 -3.61 15.98
C ILE A 113 4.31 -2.87 17.03
N PRO A 114 4.95 -2.30 18.07
CA PRO A 114 4.25 -1.55 19.12
C PRO A 114 3.39 -0.42 18.55
N LEU A 115 2.25 -0.13 19.17
CA LEU A 115 1.24 0.84 18.76
C LEU A 115 0.62 0.54 17.38
N PHE A 116 1.43 0.46 16.32
CA PHE A 116 0.97 0.18 14.97
C PHE A 116 0.26 -1.17 14.89
N GLY A 117 0.85 -2.23 15.42
CA GLY A 117 0.28 -3.58 15.41
C GLY A 117 -1.08 -3.68 16.11
N PHE A 118 -1.32 -2.85 17.11
CA PHE A 118 -2.61 -2.78 17.79
C PHE A 118 -3.74 -2.38 16.83
N PHE A 119 -3.53 -1.36 15.99
CA PHE A 119 -4.50 -0.94 14.97
C PHE A 119 -4.46 -1.87 13.77
N TYR A 120 -3.28 -2.24 13.31
CA TYR A 120 -3.08 -3.10 12.14
C TYR A 120 -3.91 -4.39 12.19
N LYS A 121 -3.92 -5.11 13.32
CA LYS A 121 -4.71 -6.33 13.49
C LYS A 121 -6.23 -6.14 13.44
N ARG A 122 -6.72 -4.90 13.65
CA ARG A 122 -8.15 -4.56 13.64
C ARG A 122 -8.62 -4.11 12.26
N VAL A 123 -7.74 -3.47 11.51
CA VAL A 123 -8.12 -2.75 10.28
C VAL A 123 -7.60 -3.42 9.00
N CYS A 124 -6.56 -4.27 9.07
CA CYS A 124 -5.99 -4.96 7.94
C CYS A 124 -6.41 -6.43 7.89
N ILE A 125 -6.36 -7.02 6.69
CA ILE A 125 -6.49 -8.45 6.50
C ILE A 125 -5.09 -9.05 6.61
N MET A 126 -4.87 -9.81 7.67
CA MET A 126 -3.57 -10.46 7.91
C MET A 126 -3.49 -11.78 7.17
N VAL A 127 -2.35 -12.04 6.53
CA VAL A 127 -2.03 -13.29 5.87
C VAL A 127 -0.78 -13.92 6.49
N ASP A 128 -0.90 -15.17 6.90
CA ASP A 128 0.22 -16.08 7.12
C ASP A 128 0.47 -16.82 5.81
N ARG A 129 1.62 -16.55 5.18
CA ARG A 129 1.90 -17.08 3.84
C ARG A 129 2.31 -18.52 3.82
N GLU A 130 2.76 -19.04 4.95
CA GLU A 130 3.18 -20.44 5.12
C GLU A 130 1.97 -21.34 5.39
N ASP A 131 0.87 -20.77 5.92
CA ASP A 131 -0.35 -21.51 6.24
C ASP A 131 -1.42 -21.39 5.15
N THR A 132 -1.75 -22.53 4.53
CA THR A 132 -2.80 -22.62 3.49
C THR A 132 -4.19 -22.27 4.04
N LYS A 133 -4.50 -22.60 5.29
CA LYS A 133 -5.78 -22.25 5.94
C LYS A 133 -5.89 -20.74 6.13
N SER A 134 -4.77 -20.09 6.47
CA SER A 134 -4.71 -18.62 6.56
C SER A 134 -4.98 -17.98 5.20
N ARG A 135 -4.41 -18.51 4.11
CA ARG A 135 -4.67 -18.02 2.75
C ARG A 135 -6.15 -18.09 2.38
N THR A 136 -6.82 -19.22 2.67
CA THR A 136 -8.27 -19.36 2.44
C THR A 136 -9.08 -18.39 3.29
N ALA A 137 -8.69 -18.16 4.55
CA ALA A 137 -9.36 -17.19 5.43
C ALA A 137 -9.26 -15.75 4.92
N VAL A 138 -8.21 -15.39 4.17
CA VAL A 138 -8.05 -14.07 3.54
C VAL A 138 -9.20 -13.80 2.56
N TYR A 139 -9.55 -14.75 1.70
CA TYR A 139 -10.66 -14.60 0.75
C TYR A 139 -11.99 -14.29 1.45
N ARG A 140 -12.33 -15.04 2.51
CA ARG A 140 -13.55 -14.80 3.29
C ARG A 140 -13.57 -13.43 3.97
N ARG A 141 -12.40 -12.98 4.47
CA ARG A 141 -12.28 -11.64 5.07
C ARG A 141 -12.39 -10.54 4.03
N ALA A 142 -11.79 -10.74 2.86
CA ALA A 142 -11.89 -9.81 1.74
C ALA A 142 -13.34 -9.67 1.26
N GLN A 143 -14.05 -10.79 1.05
CA GLN A 143 -15.49 -10.79 0.71
C GLN A 143 -16.30 -9.97 1.70
N ARG A 144 -16.06 -10.16 3.00
CA ARG A 144 -16.76 -9.39 4.03
C ARG A 144 -16.50 -7.88 3.89
N ARG A 145 -15.28 -7.48 3.56
CA ARG A 145 -14.92 -6.06 3.36
C ARG A 145 -15.49 -5.49 2.07
N LEU A 146 -15.47 -6.26 1.00
CA LEU A 146 -16.09 -5.90 -0.28
C LEU A 146 -17.61 -5.71 -0.13
N ASN A 147 -18.30 -6.58 0.62
CA ASN A 147 -19.72 -6.44 0.92
C ASN A 147 -20.04 -5.17 1.74
N GLN A 148 -19.04 -4.52 2.34
CA GLN A 148 -19.15 -3.23 3.01
C GLN A 148 -18.86 -2.05 2.08
N GLY A 149 -18.63 -2.30 0.77
CA GLY A 149 -18.28 -1.28 -0.22
C GLY A 149 -16.82 -0.81 -0.12
N LEU A 150 -15.94 -1.58 0.55
CA LEU A 150 -14.52 -1.26 0.65
C LEU A 150 -13.75 -1.87 -0.51
N SER A 151 -12.67 -1.21 -0.93
CA SER A 151 -11.69 -1.78 -1.85
C SER A 151 -10.66 -2.63 -1.09
N ILE A 152 -9.90 -3.45 -1.82
CA ILE A 152 -8.80 -4.24 -1.27
C ILE A 152 -7.49 -3.75 -1.87
N CYS A 153 -6.44 -3.62 -1.06
CA CYS A 153 -5.10 -3.25 -1.50
C CYS A 153 -4.10 -4.37 -1.21
N ILE A 154 -3.40 -4.81 -2.24
CA ILE A 154 -2.36 -5.83 -2.16
C ILE A 154 -1.14 -5.35 -2.95
N PHE A 155 0.04 -5.42 -2.35
CA PHE A 155 1.31 -5.33 -3.08
C PHE A 155 1.67 -6.73 -3.58
N PRO A 156 1.52 -7.01 -4.89
CA PRO A 156 1.53 -8.38 -5.40
C PRO A 156 2.91 -9.04 -5.41
N GLU A 157 3.98 -8.28 -5.32
CA GLU A 157 5.36 -8.79 -5.11
C GLU A 157 5.44 -9.60 -3.81
N GLY A 158 4.62 -9.23 -2.85
CA GLY A 158 4.54 -9.95 -1.59
C GLY A 158 5.61 -9.59 -0.58
N GLY A 159 6.46 -8.66 -0.85
CA GLY A 159 7.53 -8.10 -0.02
C GLY A 159 8.34 -7.13 -0.83
N VAL A 160 9.30 -6.51 -0.20
CA VAL A 160 10.31 -5.72 -0.90
C VAL A 160 11.44 -6.68 -1.29
N PRO A 161 11.92 -6.67 -2.54
CA PRO A 161 13.07 -7.47 -2.95
C PRO A 161 14.31 -7.18 -2.10
N ASP A 162 15.03 -8.24 -1.70
CA ASP A 162 16.31 -8.08 -0.99
C ASP A 162 17.40 -7.55 -1.92
N ASP A 163 17.34 -7.89 -3.22
CA ASP A 163 18.23 -7.38 -4.24
C ASP A 163 17.74 -6.01 -4.75
N GLU A 164 18.51 -4.97 -4.46
CA GLU A 164 18.20 -3.60 -4.87
C GLU A 164 18.27 -3.35 -6.37
N SER A 165 18.90 -4.24 -7.15
CA SER A 165 18.94 -4.15 -8.62
C SER A 165 17.62 -4.53 -9.28
N VAL A 166 16.75 -5.26 -8.56
CA VAL A 166 15.44 -5.65 -9.06
C VAL A 166 14.55 -4.41 -9.17
N VAL A 167 14.10 -4.11 -10.39
CA VAL A 167 13.20 -2.99 -10.68
C VAL A 167 11.78 -3.32 -10.23
N LEU A 168 11.30 -4.54 -10.54
CA LEU A 168 9.98 -5.05 -10.19
C LEU A 168 10.02 -6.57 -10.11
N ASP A 169 9.72 -7.13 -8.95
CA ASP A 169 9.70 -8.58 -8.73
C ASP A 169 8.49 -9.24 -9.40
N HIS A 170 8.46 -10.56 -9.35
CA HIS A 170 7.33 -11.34 -9.84
C HIS A 170 6.07 -11.11 -9.01
N PHE A 171 4.94 -10.97 -9.69
CA PHE A 171 3.66 -10.83 -9.02
C PHE A 171 3.08 -12.19 -8.62
N LYS A 172 2.52 -12.28 -7.42
CA LYS A 172 1.81 -13.45 -6.91
C LYS A 172 0.34 -13.39 -7.32
N ASP A 173 -0.27 -14.54 -7.57
CA ASP A 173 -1.64 -14.66 -8.07
C ASP A 173 -2.73 -14.11 -7.12
N GLY A 174 -2.43 -13.97 -5.82
CA GLY A 174 -3.46 -13.75 -4.80
C GLY A 174 -4.38 -12.55 -5.04
N ALA A 175 -3.82 -11.41 -5.50
CA ALA A 175 -4.61 -10.21 -5.82
C ALA A 175 -5.53 -10.46 -7.02
N PHE A 176 -5.02 -11.08 -8.07
CA PHE A 176 -5.71 -11.29 -9.35
C PHE A 176 -6.81 -12.35 -9.21
N LYS A 177 -6.52 -13.48 -8.54
CA LYS A 177 -7.55 -14.47 -8.19
C LYS A 177 -8.68 -13.88 -7.37
N MET A 178 -8.35 -12.99 -6.44
CA MET A 178 -9.35 -12.32 -5.62
C MET A 178 -10.16 -11.31 -6.43
N ALA A 179 -9.54 -10.57 -7.32
CA ALA A 179 -10.23 -9.62 -8.20
C ALA A 179 -11.24 -10.33 -9.11
N ILE A 180 -10.83 -11.41 -9.76
CA ILE A 180 -11.70 -12.25 -10.61
C ILE A 180 -12.84 -12.89 -9.78
N ALA A 181 -12.52 -13.50 -8.63
CA ALA A 181 -13.52 -14.17 -7.79
C ALA A 181 -14.60 -13.23 -7.23
N HIS A 182 -14.41 -11.93 -7.28
CA HIS A 182 -15.32 -10.92 -6.74
C HIS A 182 -15.79 -9.91 -7.79
N ASP A 183 -15.47 -10.12 -9.07
CA ASP A 183 -15.84 -9.25 -10.19
C ASP A 183 -15.49 -7.77 -9.94
N ILE A 184 -14.30 -7.50 -9.39
CA ILE A 184 -13.84 -6.15 -9.10
C ILE A 184 -12.66 -5.75 -9.99
N PRO A 185 -12.71 -4.56 -10.61
CA PRO A 185 -11.62 -4.10 -11.47
C PRO A 185 -10.28 -3.99 -10.73
N VAL A 186 -9.20 -4.36 -11.42
CA VAL A 186 -7.83 -4.16 -10.93
C VAL A 186 -7.35 -2.78 -11.33
N VAL A 187 -6.84 -2.02 -10.36
CA VAL A 187 -6.26 -0.68 -10.53
C VAL A 187 -4.76 -0.76 -10.36
N PRO A 188 -3.97 -0.81 -11.46
CA PRO A 188 -2.53 -0.76 -11.37
C PRO A 188 -2.05 0.66 -11.02
N MET A 189 -1.06 0.73 -10.13
CA MET A 189 -0.40 1.98 -9.77
C MET A 189 1.11 1.80 -9.82
N THR A 190 1.82 2.76 -10.38
CA THR A 190 3.27 2.80 -10.37
C THR A 190 3.74 3.88 -9.40
N PHE A 191 4.53 3.48 -8.39
CA PHE A 191 5.20 4.38 -7.46
C PHE A 191 6.63 4.58 -7.92
N ILE A 192 6.92 5.75 -8.51
CA ILE A 192 8.14 5.99 -9.27
C ILE A 192 9.32 6.33 -8.35
N ASP A 193 9.14 7.26 -7.43
CA ASP A 193 10.23 7.83 -6.65
C ASP A 193 10.39 7.23 -5.23
N ASN A 194 9.48 6.36 -4.77
CA ASN A 194 9.41 5.94 -3.38
C ASN A 194 10.70 5.30 -2.88
N LYS A 195 11.33 4.42 -3.68
CA LYS A 195 12.63 3.81 -3.39
C LYS A 195 13.72 4.86 -3.18
N LYS A 196 13.78 5.86 -4.07
CA LYS A 196 14.75 6.97 -4.00
C LYS A 196 14.52 7.87 -2.79
N ARG A 197 13.27 8.06 -2.36
CA ARG A 197 12.92 8.95 -1.24
C ARG A 197 13.11 8.31 0.11
N PHE A 198 12.74 7.03 0.27
CA PHE A 198 12.84 6.33 1.54
C PHE A 198 12.84 4.81 1.34
N SER A 199 13.97 4.23 0.94
CA SER A 199 14.11 2.77 0.78
C SER A 199 14.29 2.06 2.13
N PHE A 200 14.33 0.74 2.10
CA PHE A 200 14.68 -0.07 3.29
C PHE A 200 16.17 -0.03 3.62
N THR A 201 17.04 0.38 2.68
CA THR A 201 18.46 0.61 2.92
C THR A 201 18.69 1.74 3.91
N PHE A 202 19.42 1.47 4.99
CA PHE A 202 19.47 2.37 6.14
C PHE A 202 20.06 3.76 5.80
N PHE A 203 21.18 3.81 5.09
CA PHE A 203 21.85 5.07 4.75
C PHE A 203 21.44 5.58 3.37
N SER A 204 20.15 5.71 3.14
CA SER A 204 19.60 6.19 1.87
C SER A 204 18.36 7.04 2.09
N GLY A 205 17.94 7.71 1.00
CA GLY A 205 16.73 8.52 0.98
C GLY A 205 17.03 10.02 0.94
N SER A 206 16.05 10.77 0.52
CA SER A 206 16.13 12.24 0.44
C SER A 206 14.72 12.83 0.30
N PRO A 207 14.47 14.04 0.77
CA PRO A 207 13.23 14.75 0.43
C PRO A 207 13.14 14.98 -1.09
N GLY A 208 11.92 15.23 -1.56
CA GLY A 208 11.60 15.51 -2.97
C GLY A 208 10.26 14.90 -3.38
N PRO A 209 9.71 15.27 -4.54
CA PRO A 209 8.38 14.83 -4.96
C PRO A 209 8.28 13.31 -5.06
N LEU A 210 7.10 12.78 -4.71
CA LEU A 210 6.71 11.40 -4.94
C LEU A 210 5.78 11.34 -6.14
N ARG A 211 6.34 10.97 -7.29
CA ARG A 211 5.54 10.76 -8.50
C ARG A 211 4.92 9.38 -8.46
N ALA A 212 3.66 9.32 -8.84
CA ALA A 212 2.96 8.07 -9.04
C ALA A 212 1.98 8.20 -10.21
N LYS A 213 1.70 7.07 -10.85
CA LYS A 213 0.74 6.98 -11.94
C LYS A 213 -0.31 5.93 -11.61
N VAL A 214 -1.57 6.32 -11.76
CA VAL A 214 -2.71 5.41 -11.74
C VAL A 214 -3.05 5.11 -13.18
N HIS A 215 -2.86 3.85 -13.58
CA HIS A 215 -3.08 3.40 -14.95
C HIS A 215 -4.56 3.13 -15.24
N SER A 216 -4.89 2.87 -16.50
CA SER A 216 -6.20 2.38 -16.91
C SER A 216 -6.52 1.05 -16.23
N PHE A 217 -7.79 0.86 -15.89
CA PHE A 217 -8.20 -0.29 -15.08
C PHE A 217 -8.36 -1.54 -15.95
N PHE A 218 -8.14 -2.70 -15.32
CA PHE A 218 -8.42 -4.00 -15.94
C PHE A 218 -9.75 -4.53 -15.40
N ASP A 219 -10.71 -4.68 -16.27
CA ASP A 219 -11.97 -5.33 -15.95
C ASP A 219 -11.75 -6.83 -15.72
N THR A 220 -12.54 -7.42 -14.85
CA THR A 220 -12.46 -8.84 -14.49
C THR A 220 -13.77 -9.58 -14.70
N THR A 221 -14.83 -8.90 -15.16
CA THR A 221 -16.21 -9.42 -15.22
C THR A 221 -16.34 -10.67 -16.06
N ASP A 222 -15.58 -10.77 -17.18
CA ASP A 222 -15.64 -11.91 -18.09
C ASP A 222 -14.45 -12.89 -17.91
N LEU A 223 -13.68 -12.72 -16.83
CA LEU A 223 -12.52 -13.57 -16.56
C LEU A 223 -12.89 -14.71 -15.61
N ASP A 224 -12.36 -15.89 -15.90
CA ASP A 224 -12.37 -17.03 -14.99
C ASP A 224 -10.98 -17.26 -14.33
N GLY A 225 -10.87 -18.32 -13.54
CA GLY A 225 -9.63 -18.65 -12.85
C GLY A 225 -8.44 -18.92 -13.79
N GLU A 226 -8.67 -19.31 -15.05
CA GLU A 226 -7.64 -19.59 -16.05
C GLU A 226 -7.01 -18.26 -16.55
N GLY A 227 -7.81 -17.18 -16.62
CA GLY A 227 -7.35 -15.85 -16.99
C GLY A 227 -6.43 -15.15 -15.94
N THR A 228 -6.25 -15.75 -14.75
CA THR A 228 -5.47 -15.14 -13.66
C THR A 228 -4.03 -14.82 -14.07
N ALA A 229 -3.35 -15.75 -14.72
CA ALA A 229 -1.95 -15.59 -15.08
C ALA A 229 -1.77 -14.49 -16.12
N GLU A 230 -2.64 -14.44 -17.11
CA GLU A 230 -2.63 -13.42 -18.15
C GLU A 230 -2.89 -12.02 -17.56
N LEU A 231 -3.90 -11.87 -16.73
CA LEU A 231 -4.22 -10.61 -16.05
C LEU A 231 -3.02 -10.14 -15.21
N ARG A 232 -2.40 -11.04 -14.43
CA ARG A 232 -1.22 -10.75 -13.62
C ARG A 232 -0.07 -10.21 -14.46
N GLU A 233 0.26 -10.89 -15.58
CA GLU A 233 1.37 -10.47 -16.44
C GLU A 233 1.06 -9.14 -17.16
N LYS A 234 -0.17 -8.93 -17.63
CA LYS A 234 -0.59 -7.64 -18.21
C LYS A 234 -0.42 -6.49 -17.22
N VAL A 235 -0.91 -6.67 -16.00
CA VAL A 235 -0.80 -5.65 -14.94
C VAL A 235 0.66 -5.41 -14.57
N ARG A 236 1.46 -6.48 -14.43
CA ARG A 236 2.90 -6.35 -14.15
C ARG A 236 3.63 -5.62 -15.27
N ALA A 237 3.33 -5.95 -16.54
CA ALA A 237 3.96 -5.32 -17.70
C ALA A 237 3.71 -3.81 -17.76
N VAL A 238 2.50 -3.36 -17.45
CA VAL A 238 2.16 -1.94 -17.41
C VAL A 238 2.97 -1.20 -16.34
N ILE A 239 3.07 -1.76 -15.13
CA ILE A 239 3.84 -1.15 -14.03
C ILE A 239 5.34 -1.16 -14.36
N LEU A 240 5.86 -2.28 -14.92
CA LEU A 240 7.28 -2.38 -15.29
C LEU A 240 7.64 -1.40 -16.41
N ALA A 241 6.80 -1.28 -17.45
CA ALA A 241 7.04 -0.35 -18.54
C ALA A 241 7.15 1.10 -18.06
N GLU A 242 6.27 1.52 -17.15
CA GLU A 242 6.34 2.86 -16.56
C GLU A 242 7.61 3.05 -15.73
N LEU A 243 7.99 2.06 -14.90
CA LEU A 243 9.23 2.14 -14.10
C LEU A 243 10.48 2.23 -14.97
N LEU A 244 10.53 1.52 -16.11
CA LEU A 244 11.64 1.57 -17.04
C LEU A 244 11.71 2.89 -17.82
N ALA A 245 10.56 3.48 -18.15
CA ALA A 245 10.49 4.77 -18.84
C ALA A 245 10.92 5.95 -17.95
N GLU A 246 10.92 5.77 -16.63
CA GLU A 246 11.21 6.80 -15.63
C GLU A 246 12.62 6.67 -14.99
N GLN A 247 13.43 5.70 -15.45
CA GLN A 247 14.85 5.55 -15.06
C GLN A 247 15.72 6.56 -15.78
#